data_4884141c657b0f85cf77aea5e17e0715
#
_entry.id   4884141c657b0f85cf77aea5e17e0715
#
_cell.length_a   1.000
_cell.length_b   1.000
_cell.length_c   1.000
_cell.angle_alpha   90.00
_cell.angle_beta   90.00
_cell.angle_gamma   90.00
#
_symmetry.space_group_name_H-M   'P 1'
#
loop_
_entity.id
_entity.type
_entity.pdbx_description
1 polymer ?
#
loop_
_entity_poly.entity_id
_entity_poly.type
_entity_poly.pdbx_seq_one_letter_code
_entity_poly.pdbx_strand_id
1 'polypeptide(L)'
;MINKEIKLSISIDETLLIELTEIGKKHYPNEFGGFLMGYYSDDLKQLNITDTILPTKFKASKYQFERDITGIIETLKNHYEQAPKTYYVGEWHTHPNNLPIPSTTDINAINEILKHKDKSIQNPILLIIGYTKQSVEYGFYVPFKNKLYKYE
;
A
#
# COMPACT_ATOMS: atom_id res chain seq x y z
N MET A 1 9.49 -11.39 1.97
CA MET A 1 9.01 -11.65 0.59
C MET A 1 9.98 -11.05 -0.41
N ILE A 2 10.16 -11.67 -1.55
CA ILE A 2 11.06 -11.20 -2.61
C ILE A 2 10.35 -11.25 -3.96
N ASN A 3 10.56 -10.23 -4.77
CA ASN A 3 10.20 -10.27 -6.18
C ASN A 3 11.47 -10.58 -6.98
N LYS A 4 11.48 -11.71 -7.68
CA LYS A 4 12.66 -12.21 -8.40
C LYS A 4 12.98 -11.39 -9.65
N GLU A 5 11.98 -10.78 -10.27
CA GLU A 5 12.16 -9.97 -11.48
C GLU A 5 12.88 -8.66 -11.20
N ILE A 6 12.47 -7.96 -10.17
CA ILE A 6 13.04 -6.66 -9.81
C ILE A 6 14.10 -6.75 -8.70
N LYS A 7 14.29 -7.94 -8.12
CA LYS A 7 15.27 -8.20 -7.04
C LYS A 7 15.08 -7.30 -5.81
N LEU A 8 13.85 -6.93 -5.52
CA LEU A 8 13.47 -6.15 -4.35
C LEU A 8 12.79 -7.07 -3.32
N SER A 9 13.28 -7.04 -2.10
CA SER A 9 12.61 -7.71 -0.98
C SER A 9 11.78 -6.73 -0.16
N ILE A 10 10.71 -7.25 0.45
CA ILE A 10 9.83 -6.48 1.34
C ILE A 10 9.86 -7.12 2.73
N SER A 11 9.99 -6.29 3.74
CA SER A 11 9.78 -6.63 5.14
C SER A 11 8.62 -5.81 5.70
N ILE A 12 7.70 -6.48 6.37
CA ILE A 12 6.58 -5.87 7.10
C ILE A 12 6.27 -6.72 8.32
N ASP A 13 6.04 -6.10 9.46
CA ASP A 13 5.66 -6.80 10.68
C ASP A 13 4.26 -7.40 10.57
N GLU A 14 4.12 -8.63 11.07
CA GLU A 14 2.81 -9.30 11.17
C GLU A 14 1.82 -8.46 12.00
N THR A 15 2.29 -7.81 13.05
CA THR A 15 1.48 -6.90 13.88
C THR A 15 0.86 -5.78 13.06
N LEU A 16 1.64 -5.16 12.17
CA LEU A 16 1.13 -4.12 11.28
C LEU A 16 0.11 -4.68 10.30
N LEU A 17 0.34 -5.87 9.72
CA LEU A 17 -0.64 -6.52 8.83
C LEU A 17 -1.98 -6.77 9.53
N ILE A 18 -1.94 -7.23 10.76
CA ILE A 18 -3.15 -7.45 11.59
C ILE A 18 -3.86 -6.11 11.83
N GLU A 19 -3.12 -5.07 12.18
CA GLU A 19 -3.66 -3.73 12.41
C GLU A 19 -4.37 -3.19 11.17
N LEU A 20 -3.73 -3.24 10.00
CA LEU A 20 -4.32 -2.80 8.73
C LEU A 20 -5.60 -3.57 8.41
N THR A 21 -5.60 -4.87 8.65
CA THR A 21 -6.76 -5.74 8.45
C THR A 21 -7.93 -5.31 9.34
N GLU A 22 -7.68 -5.09 10.63
CA GLU A 22 -8.72 -4.67 11.58
C GLU A 22 -9.25 -3.26 11.26
N ILE A 23 -8.39 -2.33 10.86
CA ILE A 23 -8.81 -1.01 10.38
C ILE A 23 -9.75 -1.16 9.17
N GLY A 24 -9.34 -1.95 8.18
CA GLY A 24 -10.14 -2.16 6.97
C GLY A 24 -11.50 -2.81 7.25
N LYS A 25 -11.55 -3.80 8.12
CA LYS A 25 -12.79 -4.50 8.50
C LYS A 25 -13.83 -3.58 9.14
N LYS A 26 -13.42 -2.52 9.83
CA LYS A 26 -14.35 -1.54 10.42
C LYS A 26 -15.17 -0.79 9.37
N HIS A 27 -14.74 -0.78 8.13
CA HIS A 27 -15.42 -0.14 7.01
C HIS A 27 -16.33 -1.10 6.21
N TYR A 28 -16.38 -2.39 6.60
CA TYR A 28 -17.23 -3.37 5.93
C TYR A 28 -18.67 -2.84 5.77
N PRO A 29 -19.34 -2.98 4.63
CA PRO A 29 -18.98 -3.76 3.44
C PRO A 29 -18.13 -3.00 2.39
N ASN A 30 -17.67 -1.80 2.71
CA ASN A 30 -16.91 -0.98 1.78
C ASN A 30 -15.41 -1.33 1.81
N GLU A 31 -14.74 -1.15 0.69
CA GLU A 31 -13.29 -1.11 0.65
C GLU A 31 -12.76 0.07 1.48
N PHE A 32 -11.62 -0.11 2.09
CA PHE A 32 -10.92 0.96 2.79
C PHE A 32 -9.41 0.73 2.72
N GLY A 33 -8.64 1.79 2.81
CA GLY A 33 -7.19 1.69 2.76
C GLY A 33 -6.48 2.96 3.19
N GLY A 34 -5.19 3.01 2.92
CA GLY A 34 -4.34 4.11 3.30
C GLY A 34 -2.98 4.08 2.64
N PHE A 35 -2.09 4.90 3.16
CA PHE A 35 -0.73 5.06 2.66
C PHE A 35 0.23 4.22 3.49
N LEU A 36 1.17 3.54 2.83
CA LEU A 36 2.24 2.79 3.50
C LEU A 36 3.47 3.68 3.66
N MET A 37 4.01 3.66 4.87
CA MET A 37 5.21 4.38 5.25
C MET A 37 6.34 3.40 5.54
N GLY A 38 7.56 3.79 5.22
CA GLY A 38 8.73 2.95 5.43
C GLY A 38 10.00 3.56 4.90
N TYR A 39 11.00 2.72 4.70
CA TYR A 39 12.31 3.14 4.20
C TYR A 39 12.99 1.99 3.44
N TYR A 40 13.86 2.35 2.50
CA TYR A 40 14.71 1.40 1.80
C TYR A 40 16.03 1.20 2.56
N SER A 41 16.60 0.00 2.47
CA SER A 41 17.98 -0.25 2.87
C SER A 41 18.96 0.60 2.04
N ASP A 42 20.19 0.81 2.55
CA ASP A 42 21.19 1.63 1.86
C ASP A 42 21.54 1.12 0.46
N ASP A 43 21.47 -0.19 0.23
CA ASP A 43 21.69 -0.80 -1.08
C ASP A 43 20.45 -0.82 -1.97
N LEU A 44 19.32 -0.25 -1.50
CA LEU A 44 18.03 -0.18 -2.19
C LEU A 44 17.41 -1.53 -2.57
N LYS A 45 17.85 -2.62 -1.94
CA LYS A 45 17.36 -3.98 -2.24
C LYS A 45 16.28 -4.47 -1.30
N GLN A 46 16.10 -3.80 -0.16
CA GLN A 46 15.07 -4.14 0.81
C GLN A 46 14.23 -2.92 1.15
N LEU A 47 12.92 -3.09 1.05
CA LEU A 47 11.93 -2.13 1.54
C LEU A 47 11.42 -2.59 2.90
N ASN A 48 11.52 -1.73 3.90
CA ASN A 48 10.96 -1.97 5.23
C ASN A 48 9.71 -1.12 5.40
N ILE A 49 8.55 -1.76 5.46
CA ILE A 49 7.26 -1.11 5.70
C ILE A 49 7.01 -1.10 7.20
N THR A 50 6.88 0.07 7.79
CA THR A 50 6.87 0.23 9.25
C THR A 50 5.61 0.84 9.80
N ASP A 51 4.81 1.54 8.97
CA ASP A 51 3.66 2.29 9.45
C ASP A 51 2.67 2.58 8.33
N THR A 52 1.52 3.12 8.69
CA THR A 52 0.48 3.58 7.77
C THR A 52 0.00 4.98 8.16
N ILE A 53 -0.43 5.73 7.15
CA ILE A 53 -1.19 6.96 7.35
C ILE A 53 -2.57 6.75 6.74
N LEU A 54 -3.62 7.00 7.52
CA LEU A 54 -4.99 6.90 7.03
C LEU A 54 -5.39 8.22 6.34
N PRO A 55 -6.11 8.15 5.21
CA PRO A 55 -6.60 9.35 4.55
C PRO A 55 -7.68 10.03 5.41
N THR A 56 -7.69 11.36 5.40
CA THR A 56 -8.77 12.16 6.01
C THR A 56 -9.86 12.47 5.00
N LYS A 57 -9.55 12.40 3.71
CA LYS A 57 -10.48 12.59 2.60
C LYS A 57 -10.45 11.38 1.69
N PHE A 58 -11.57 10.70 1.55
CA PHE A 58 -11.68 9.50 0.73
C PHE A 58 -13.12 9.26 0.28
N LYS A 59 -13.27 8.44 -0.76
CA LYS A 59 -14.55 7.89 -1.21
C LYS A 59 -14.44 6.38 -1.23
N ALA A 60 -15.39 5.71 -0.64
CA ALA A 60 -15.38 4.26 -0.51
C ALA A 60 -16.74 3.65 -0.91
N SER A 61 -16.67 2.50 -1.59
CA SER A 61 -17.81 1.65 -1.91
C SER A 61 -17.40 0.18 -1.74
N LYS A 62 -18.31 -0.75 -2.03
CA LYS A 62 -18.02 -2.19 -1.98
C LYS A 62 -16.90 -2.64 -2.94
N TYR A 63 -16.67 -1.88 -4.01
CA TYR A 63 -15.80 -2.29 -5.12
C TYR A 63 -14.77 -1.26 -5.50
N GLN A 64 -14.70 -0.14 -4.77
CA GLN A 64 -13.78 0.94 -5.09
C GLN A 64 -13.39 1.72 -3.85
N PHE A 65 -12.12 2.10 -3.79
CA PHE A 65 -11.58 3.00 -2.80
C PHE A 65 -10.73 4.07 -3.49
N GLU A 66 -11.09 5.34 -3.23
CA GLU A 66 -10.33 6.51 -3.68
C GLU A 66 -9.92 7.33 -2.46
N ARG A 67 -8.68 7.77 -2.42
CA ARG A 67 -8.13 8.61 -1.35
C ARG A 67 -7.57 9.91 -1.91
N ASP A 68 -7.52 10.91 -1.07
CA ASP A 68 -6.92 12.21 -1.37
C ASP A 68 -5.74 12.45 -0.43
N ILE A 69 -4.60 12.87 -0.98
CA ILE A 69 -3.39 13.16 -0.22
C ILE A 69 -3.45 14.50 0.52
N THR A 70 -4.33 15.43 0.11
CA THR A 70 -4.32 16.80 0.62
C THR A 70 -4.52 16.90 2.14
N GLY A 71 -5.24 15.96 2.74
CA GLY A 71 -5.49 15.97 4.18
C GLY A 71 -4.35 15.42 5.04
N ILE A 72 -3.30 14.85 4.43
CA ILE A 72 -2.22 14.16 5.17
C ILE A 72 -0.82 14.74 4.91
N ILE A 73 -0.71 15.85 4.21
CA ILE A 73 0.59 16.43 3.82
C ILE A 73 1.45 16.73 5.05
N GLU A 74 0.88 17.28 6.11
CA GLU A 74 1.61 17.58 7.35
C GLU A 74 2.11 16.31 8.04
N THR A 75 1.30 15.26 8.05
CA THR A 75 1.69 13.95 8.62
C THR A 75 2.83 13.32 7.82
N LEU A 76 2.79 13.39 6.49
CA LEU A 76 3.88 12.92 5.62
C LEU A 76 5.18 13.66 5.94
N LYS A 77 5.12 14.99 6.09
CA LYS A 77 6.26 15.82 6.44
C LYS A 77 6.86 15.43 7.79
N ASN A 78 6.02 15.20 8.81
CA ASN A 78 6.45 14.77 10.12
C ASN A 78 7.19 13.43 10.08
N HIS A 79 6.71 12.47 9.32
CA HIS A 79 7.39 11.18 9.11
C HIS A 79 8.76 11.35 8.47
N TYR A 80 8.88 12.25 7.50
CA TYR A 80 10.14 12.53 6.82
C TYR A 80 11.15 13.26 7.72
N GLU A 81 10.71 14.09 8.64
CA GLU A 81 11.55 14.88 9.54
C GLU A 81 11.93 14.14 10.84
N GLN A 82 11.24 13.04 11.17
CA GLN A 82 11.55 12.25 12.37
C GLN A 82 12.83 11.40 12.22
N ALA A 83 13.28 10.82 13.34
CA ALA A 83 14.38 9.87 13.38
C ALA A 83 13.90 8.54 14.01
N PRO A 84 13.97 7.38 13.31
CA PRO A 84 14.41 7.23 11.93
C PRO A 84 13.42 7.83 10.92
N LYS A 85 13.94 8.33 9.82
CA LYS A 85 13.16 8.91 8.73
C LYS A 85 12.36 7.83 8.01
N THR A 86 11.06 8.07 7.82
CA THR A 86 10.18 7.27 6.98
C THR A 86 9.48 8.15 5.95
N TYR A 87 9.07 7.55 4.86
CA TYR A 87 8.43 8.24 3.76
C TYR A 87 7.39 7.34 3.08
N TYR A 88 6.61 7.91 2.18
CA TYR A 88 5.62 7.17 1.42
C TYR A 88 6.32 6.12 0.54
N VAL A 89 5.89 4.85 0.67
CA VAL A 89 6.45 3.72 -0.09
C VAL A 89 5.39 2.93 -0.85
N GLY A 90 4.13 3.28 -0.72
CA GLY A 90 3.04 2.61 -1.42
C GLY A 90 1.69 2.83 -0.76
N GLU A 91 0.75 1.97 -1.10
CA GLU A 91 -0.62 2.05 -0.62
C GLU A 91 -1.16 0.66 -0.29
N TRP A 92 -2.22 0.64 0.50
CA TRP A 92 -2.96 -0.58 0.79
C TRP A 92 -4.45 -0.33 0.73
N HIS A 93 -5.21 -1.36 0.41
CA HIS A 93 -6.66 -1.35 0.57
C HIS A 93 -7.21 -2.77 0.76
N THR A 94 -8.46 -2.84 1.19
CA THR A 94 -9.16 -4.10 1.42
C THR A 94 -10.06 -4.47 0.26
N HIS A 95 -10.22 -5.79 0.05
CA HIS A 95 -11.24 -6.39 -0.81
C HIS A 95 -12.18 -7.22 0.04
N PRO A 96 -13.29 -6.64 0.56
CA PRO A 96 -14.27 -7.40 1.36
C PRO A 96 -14.91 -8.51 0.55
N ASN A 97 -14.97 -9.72 1.12
CA ASN A 97 -15.54 -10.93 0.49
C ASN A 97 -14.90 -11.31 -0.85
N ASN A 98 -13.64 -10.94 -1.06
CA ASN A 98 -12.95 -11.19 -2.32
C ASN A 98 -11.48 -11.53 -2.10
N LEU A 99 -10.83 -12.02 -3.17
CA LEU A 99 -9.41 -12.33 -3.18
C LEU A 99 -8.55 -11.05 -3.26
N PRO A 100 -7.30 -11.10 -2.80
CA PRO A 100 -6.38 -9.96 -2.88
C PRO A 100 -5.74 -9.84 -4.28
N ILE A 101 -6.58 -9.73 -5.31
CA ILE A 101 -6.18 -9.63 -6.71
C ILE A 101 -6.51 -8.22 -7.21
N PRO A 102 -5.55 -7.51 -7.84
CA PRO A 102 -5.80 -6.16 -8.35
C PRO A 102 -6.93 -6.11 -9.36
N SER A 103 -7.85 -5.16 -9.18
CA SER A 103 -8.86 -4.83 -10.18
C SER A 103 -8.26 -3.92 -11.27
N THR A 104 -9.00 -3.71 -12.35
CA THR A 104 -8.61 -2.73 -13.38
C THR A 104 -8.49 -1.32 -12.78
N THR A 105 -9.39 -0.96 -11.87
CA THR A 105 -9.33 0.31 -11.14
C THR A 105 -8.06 0.44 -10.31
N ASP A 106 -7.64 -0.62 -9.62
CA ASP A 106 -6.41 -0.65 -8.83
C ASP A 106 -5.18 -0.46 -9.71
N ILE A 107 -5.13 -1.15 -10.84
CA ILE A 107 -4.03 -1.05 -11.80
C ILE A 107 -3.94 0.37 -12.37
N ASN A 108 -5.06 0.97 -12.72
CA ASN A 108 -5.10 2.33 -13.23
C ASN A 108 -4.65 3.34 -12.18
N ALA A 109 -5.04 3.17 -10.92
CA ALA A 109 -4.64 4.05 -9.82
C ALA A 109 -3.12 4.01 -9.60
N ILE A 110 -2.51 2.83 -9.59
CA ILE A 110 -1.06 2.71 -9.43
C ILE A 110 -0.30 3.28 -10.63
N ASN A 111 -0.83 3.13 -11.84
CA ASN A 111 -0.24 3.72 -13.04
C ASN A 111 -0.30 5.24 -13.02
N GLU A 112 -1.38 5.85 -12.48
CA GLU A 112 -1.46 7.30 -12.30
C GLU A 112 -0.41 7.81 -11.32
N ILE A 113 -0.16 7.10 -10.23
CA ILE A 113 0.92 7.44 -9.28
C ILE A 113 2.27 7.47 -10.00
N LEU A 114 2.53 6.52 -10.90
CA LEU A 114 3.78 6.45 -11.64
C LEU A 114 3.97 7.57 -12.67
N LYS A 115 2.90 8.18 -13.15
CA LYS A 115 2.97 9.28 -14.12
C LYS A 115 3.37 10.61 -13.50
N HIS A 116 3.22 10.80 -12.19
CA HIS A 116 3.61 12.03 -11.52
C HIS A 116 5.13 12.17 -11.45
N LYS A 117 5.66 13.31 -11.94
CA LYS A 117 7.10 13.53 -12.11
C LYS A 117 7.86 13.78 -10.79
N ASP A 118 7.19 14.12 -9.71
CA ASP A 118 7.78 14.31 -8.38
C ASP A 118 8.05 12.97 -7.69
N LYS A 119 8.75 12.09 -8.40
CA LYS A 119 8.96 10.72 -7.97
C LYS A 119 10.12 10.61 -6.99
N SER A 120 9.81 10.69 -5.72
CA SER A 120 10.68 10.15 -4.69
C SER A 120 10.66 8.61 -4.69
N ILE A 121 9.67 7.95 -5.36
CA ILE A 121 9.47 6.52 -5.33
C ILE A 121 9.31 5.95 -6.74
N GLN A 122 10.23 5.07 -7.10
CA GLN A 122 10.22 4.42 -8.41
C GLN A 122 9.34 3.17 -8.46
N ASN A 123 9.13 2.50 -7.32
CA ASN A 123 8.45 1.21 -7.22
C ASN A 123 7.46 1.21 -6.04
N PRO A 124 6.34 1.96 -6.12
CA PRO A 124 5.36 1.97 -5.06
C PRO A 124 4.75 0.57 -4.88
N ILE A 125 4.62 0.13 -3.64
CA ILE A 125 4.02 -1.16 -3.31
C ILE A 125 2.50 -0.99 -3.24
N LEU A 126 1.79 -1.96 -3.78
CA LEU A 126 0.36 -2.11 -3.60
C LEU A 126 0.11 -3.36 -2.74
N LEU A 127 -0.42 -3.16 -1.55
CA LEU A 127 -0.90 -4.24 -0.68
C LEU A 127 -2.41 -4.31 -0.78
N ILE A 128 -2.93 -5.48 -1.15
CA ILE A 128 -4.36 -5.76 -1.13
C ILE A 128 -4.64 -6.81 -0.06
N ILE A 129 -5.62 -6.51 0.79
CA ILE A 129 -6.06 -7.40 1.87
C ILE A 129 -7.43 -7.95 1.49
N GLY A 130 -7.46 -9.19 1.01
CA GLY A 130 -8.70 -9.92 0.75
C GLY A 130 -9.17 -10.60 2.03
N TYR A 131 -10.43 -10.44 2.41
CA TYR A 131 -10.94 -11.08 3.62
C TYR A 131 -12.40 -11.51 3.50
N THR A 132 -12.71 -12.57 4.24
CA THR A 132 -14.06 -13.06 4.49
C THR A 132 -14.29 -13.14 6.00
N LYS A 133 -15.43 -13.69 6.42
CA LYS A 133 -15.66 -13.96 7.87
C LYS A 133 -14.69 -15.01 8.44
N GLN A 134 -14.13 -15.89 7.59
CA GLN A 134 -13.31 -17.02 8.03
C GLN A 134 -11.83 -16.89 7.68
N SER A 135 -11.47 -16.02 6.75
CA SER A 135 -10.11 -16.00 6.22
C SER A 135 -9.61 -14.59 5.87
N VAL A 136 -8.30 -14.43 5.90
CA VAL A 136 -7.59 -13.22 5.44
C VAL A 136 -6.45 -13.67 4.54
N GLU A 137 -6.31 -13.04 3.39
CA GLU A 137 -5.20 -13.25 2.46
C GLU A 137 -4.58 -11.92 2.07
N TYR A 138 -3.27 -11.91 1.86
CA TYR A 138 -2.51 -10.72 1.49
C TYR A 138 -1.91 -10.88 0.10
N GLY A 139 -2.04 -9.85 -0.72
CA GLY A 139 -1.36 -9.76 -2.00
C GLY A 139 -0.48 -8.51 -2.04
N PHE A 140 0.82 -8.69 -2.29
CA PHE A 140 1.77 -7.60 -2.46
C PHE A 140 2.17 -7.50 -3.92
N TYR A 141 2.10 -6.32 -4.47
CA TYR A 141 2.35 -6.06 -5.89
C TYR A 141 3.27 -4.87 -6.07
N VAL A 142 4.03 -4.88 -7.15
CA VAL A 142 4.88 -3.75 -7.53
C VAL A 142 4.79 -3.51 -9.03
N PRO A 143 4.59 -2.27 -9.48
CA PRO A 143 4.64 -1.93 -10.90
C PRO A 143 6.09 -1.84 -11.37
N PHE A 144 6.38 -2.46 -12.50
CA PHE A 144 7.68 -2.41 -13.15
C PHE A 144 7.52 -2.59 -14.67
N LYS A 145 8.07 -1.69 -15.47
CA LYS A 145 7.99 -1.73 -16.94
C LYS A 145 6.55 -1.95 -17.47
N ASN A 146 5.61 -1.14 -16.97
CA ASN A 146 4.18 -1.18 -17.35
C ASN A 146 3.45 -2.49 -17.01
N LYS A 147 4.00 -3.31 -16.12
CA LYS A 147 3.37 -4.53 -15.60
C LYS A 147 3.33 -4.49 -14.09
N LEU A 148 2.36 -5.21 -13.53
CA LEU A 148 2.23 -5.39 -12.10
C LEU A 148 2.72 -6.79 -11.73
N TYR A 149 3.75 -6.87 -10.92
CA TYR A 149 4.34 -8.13 -10.45
C TYR A 149 3.92 -8.42 -9.03
N LYS A 150 3.60 -9.68 -8.76
CA LYS A 150 3.29 -10.15 -7.40
C LYS A 150 4.56 -10.56 -6.68
N TYR A 151 4.63 -10.26 -5.37
CA TYR A 151 5.63 -10.80 -4.47
C TYR A 151 5.26 -12.22 -4.03
N GLU A 152 6.28 -13.07 -3.90
CA GLU A 152 6.17 -14.44 -3.35
C GLU A 152 6.79 -14.56 -1.96
#